data_fbfc3f5ad213e1be0800be20f0bab78d
#
_entry.id   fbfc3f5ad213e1be0800be20f0bab78d
#
_cell.length_a   1.000
_cell.length_b   1.000
_cell.length_c   1.000
_cell.angle_alpha   90.00
_cell.angle_beta   90.00
_cell.angle_gamma   90.00
#
_symmetry.space_group_name_H-M   'P 1'
#
loop_
_entity.id
_entity.type
_entity.pdbx_description
1 polymer ?
#
loop_
_entity_poly.entity_id
_entity_poly.type
_entity_poly.pdbx_seq_one_letter_code
_entity_poly.pdbx_strand_id
1 'polypeptide(L)'
;MSLRLLSLPFLLAALIAGNAMAQSAEPQPAPELPDAEATDAADEADAAPATAAPAAAGQLSLDDIRTFTAVLSLVKQAYVESVDDHTLMLGAIRGMLVSLDPHSEYLEASALHQLTEDTSGSYDGLGIEVTTVEGALRVIAPIDDTPAARAGIKPGDTILRIDNVPVLAENLSDAVDMLRGPPGSEVVLSILRSGASAPQDVTLKRETIRVASVRGRLLEPGYAYLRISQFQSETGGDLRKRVARLQKDNGRPLQGAVLDLRSNPGGLLSSAVEVSDLLLDAGTIVTTKGRIREADMAFQATPGDALNGVPLVVLIDNGSASAAEIVAGALKDNHRGLLMGRRSFGKGSVQTVLTLDENHALKLTTARYFTPSGVSIQASGIQPDIELADLALSANETDDLSRIRERDLRNHLRGESETAADVAPSESRPAAGAPKDYALSEALNVLKAMALQRRPASSPAAPVAEPKTRG
;
A
#
# COMPACT_ATOMS: atom_id res chain seq x y z
N MET A 1 -38.69 9.02 -50.53
CA MET A 1 -38.29 8.24 -51.72
C MET A 1 -37.00 7.52 -51.39
N SER A 2 -37.16 6.18 -51.35
CA SER A 2 -36.24 5.10 -51.59
C SER A 2 -34.94 4.98 -50.78
N LEU A 3 -35.03 4.12 -49.81
CA LEU A 3 -33.99 3.25 -49.21
C LEU A 3 -33.15 2.54 -50.30
N ARG A 4 -31.83 2.47 -50.10
CA ARG A 4 -31.05 1.35 -50.60
C ARG A 4 -30.09 0.87 -49.52
N LEU A 5 -30.43 -0.29 -48.94
CA LEU A 5 -29.53 -1.19 -48.20
C LEU A 5 -28.48 -1.77 -49.19
N LEU A 6 -27.23 -1.77 -48.78
CA LEU A 6 -26.18 -2.64 -49.38
C LEU A 6 -25.71 -3.64 -48.30
N SER A 7 -26.07 -4.87 -48.53
CA SER A 7 -25.64 -6.07 -47.82
C SER A 7 -24.26 -6.50 -48.29
N LEU A 8 -23.33 -6.75 -47.35
CA LEU A 8 -22.04 -7.42 -47.59
C LEU A 8 -22.14 -8.87 -47.04
N PRO A 9 -21.68 -9.90 -47.78
CA PRO A 9 -21.80 -11.27 -47.34
C PRO A 9 -20.66 -11.70 -46.42
N PHE A 10 -21.04 -12.47 -45.39
CA PHE A 10 -20.15 -13.26 -44.53
C PHE A 10 -19.45 -14.37 -45.31
N LEU A 11 -18.12 -14.42 -45.27
CA LEU A 11 -17.32 -15.56 -45.76
C LEU A 11 -17.04 -16.47 -44.57
N LEU A 12 -17.67 -17.64 -44.57
CA LEU A 12 -17.49 -18.71 -43.59
C LEU A 12 -16.34 -19.62 -44.10
N ALA A 13 -15.18 -19.57 -43.41
CA ALA A 13 -14.08 -20.52 -43.68
C ALA A 13 -14.24 -21.75 -42.78
N ALA A 14 -14.50 -22.88 -43.34
CA ALA A 14 -14.55 -24.19 -42.68
C ALA A 14 -13.13 -24.67 -42.36
N LEU A 15 -12.83 -24.92 -41.06
CA LEU A 15 -11.63 -25.63 -40.62
C LEU A 15 -11.92 -27.15 -40.67
N ILE A 16 -11.17 -27.86 -41.50
CA ILE A 16 -11.14 -29.32 -41.56
C ILE A 16 -10.26 -29.82 -40.39
N ALA A 17 -10.87 -30.60 -39.51
CA ALA A 17 -10.16 -31.30 -38.44
C ALA A 17 -9.45 -32.54 -39.02
N GLY A 18 -8.12 -32.54 -39.02
CA GLY A 18 -7.30 -33.70 -39.28
C GLY A 18 -6.97 -34.44 -37.98
N ASN A 19 -7.54 -35.62 -37.80
CA ASN A 19 -7.16 -36.56 -36.74
C ASN A 19 -5.76 -37.12 -37.02
N ALA A 20 -4.77 -36.81 -36.20
CA ALA A 20 -3.50 -37.53 -36.12
C ALA A 20 -3.53 -38.43 -34.87
N MET A 21 -3.58 -39.73 -35.08
CA MET A 21 -3.41 -40.76 -34.05
C MET A 21 -2.00 -40.65 -33.45
N ALA A 22 -1.92 -40.42 -32.17
CA ALA A 22 -0.69 -40.55 -31.41
C ALA A 22 -0.47 -42.06 -31.09
N GLN A 23 0.55 -42.64 -31.68
CA GLN A 23 1.10 -43.93 -31.23
C GLN A 23 1.88 -43.74 -29.96
N SER A 24 1.49 -44.46 -28.92
CA SER A 24 2.19 -44.61 -27.67
C SER A 24 3.49 -45.40 -27.89
N ALA A 25 4.64 -44.76 -27.68
CA ALA A 25 5.93 -45.43 -27.56
C ALA A 25 6.17 -45.84 -26.11
N GLU A 26 6.41 -47.13 -25.88
CA GLU A 26 6.88 -47.67 -24.59
C GLU A 26 8.26 -47.14 -24.24
N PRO A 27 8.57 -46.90 -22.94
CA PRO A 27 9.91 -46.48 -22.52
C PRO A 27 10.88 -47.67 -22.52
N GLN A 28 12.00 -47.56 -23.22
CA GLN A 28 13.12 -48.46 -23.15
C GLN A 28 13.84 -48.33 -21.80
N PRO A 29 14.33 -49.44 -21.18
CA PRO A 29 15.08 -49.40 -19.95
C PRO A 29 16.49 -48.82 -20.17
N ALA A 30 16.93 -48.03 -19.18
CA ALA A 30 18.28 -47.46 -19.12
C ALA A 30 19.35 -48.55 -18.95
N PRO A 31 20.56 -48.35 -19.49
CA PRO A 31 21.66 -49.30 -19.33
C PRO A 31 22.20 -49.27 -17.90
N GLU A 32 22.42 -50.48 -17.35
CA GLU A 32 23.08 -50.71 -16.05
C GLU A 32 24.53 -50.24 -16.11
N LEU A 33 24.96 -49.50 -15.08
CA LEU A 33 26.35 -49.18 -14.80
C LEU A 33 26.95 -50.31 -13.97
N PRO A 34 28.24 -50.69 -14.20
CA PRO A 34 28.86 -51.76 -13.46
C PRO A 34 29.23 -51.37 -12.03
N ASP A 35 29.09 -52.35 -11.14
CA ASP A 35 29.50 -52.32 -9.72
C ASP A 35 30.98 -51.94 -9.58
N ALA A 36 31.28 -50.92 -8.80
CA ALA A 36 32.61 -50.61 -8.33
C ALA A 36 32.75 -50.98 -6.84
N GLU A 37 33.66 -51.88 -6.59
CA GLU A 37 34.05 -52.44 -5.29
C GLU A 37 34.38 -51.33 -4.25
N ALA A 38 33.95 -51.60 -3.03
CA ALA A 38 34.29 -50.83 -1.84
C ALA A 38 35.76 -51.07 -1.46
N THR A 39 36.55 -50.02 -1.37
CA THR A 39 37.78 -50.00 -0.61
C THR A 39 37.69 -48.98 0.51
N ASP A 40 37.78 -49.49 1.71
CA ASP A 40 37.98 -48.78 2.97
C ASP A 40 39.26 -47.92 2.93
N ALA A 41 39.12 -46.63 3.25
CA ALA A 41 40.21 -45.84 3.83
C ALA A 41 39.64 -44.63 4.61
N ALA A 42 40.08 -44.59 5.82
CA ALA A 42 39.70 -43.64 6.87
C ALA A 42 40.17 -42.22 6.62
N ASP A 43 39.45 -41.32 7.31
CA ASP A 43 39.94 -40.06 7.90
C ASP A 43 40.37 -38.94 6.93
N GLU A 44 39.48 -37.99 6.75
CA GLU A 44 39.91 -36.56 6.66
C GLU A 44 38.78 -35.61 7.00
N ALA A 45 39.18 -34.63 7.80
CA ALA A 45 38.47 -33.57 8.45
C ALA A 45 37.43 -32.81 7.61
N ASP A 46 36.38 -32.47 8.30
CA ASP A 46 35.45 -31.34 8.17
C ASP A 46 36.03 -30.09 7.44
N ALA A 47 35.72 -29.94 6.16
CA ALA A 47 35.92 -28.72 5.44
C ALA A 47 34.54 -28.18 5.02
N ALA A 48 34.06 -27.15 5.73
CA ALA A 48 32.91 -26.36 5.35
C ALA A 48 33.06 -25.88 3.88
N PRO A 49 31.98 -25.84 3.09
CA PRO A 49 32.05 -25.34 1.72
C PRO A 49 32.53 -23.89 1.73
N ALA A 50 33.69 -23.64 1.14
CA ALA A 50 34.22 -22.32 0.90
C ALA A 50 33.18 -21.50 0.17
N THR A 51 32.71 -20.42 0.78
CA THR A 51 31.96 -19.38 0.15
C THR A 51 32.74 -18.91 -1.09
N ALA A 52 32.20 -19.23 -2.27
CA ALA A 52 32.75 -18.73 -3.53
C ALA A 52 32.85 -17.19 -3.43
N ALA A 53 34.08 -16.69 -3.54
CA ALA A 53 34.33 -15.27 -3.69
C ALA A 53 33.50 -14.76 -4.87
N PRO A 54 32.89 -13.55 -4.80
CA PRO A 54 32.15 -13.00 -5.91
C PRO A 54 33.07 -12.95 -7.13
N ALA A 55 32.65 -13.57 -8.23
CA ALA A 55 33.36 -13.52 -9.49
C ALA A 55 33.67 -12.05 -9.81
N ALA A 56 34.93 -11.73 -10.07
CA ALA A 56 35.34 -10.39 -10.48
C ALA A 56 34.43 -9.94 -11.63
N ALA A 57 33.79 -8.78 -11.50
CA ALA A 57 32.94 -8.22 -12.54
C ALA A 57 33.81 -8.16 -13.83
N GLY A 58 33.35 -8.88 -14.87
CA GLY A 58 34.08 -8.97 -16.13
C GLY A 58 34.38 -7.55 -16.68
N GLN A 59 35.58 -7.28 -17.07
CA GLN A 59 35.91 -6.03 -17.75
C GLN A 59 35.19 -6.01 -19.09
N LEU A 60 34.60 -4.87 -19.45
CA LEU A 60 34.00 -4.67 -20.76
C LEU A 60 35.02 -4.96 -21.83
N SER A 61 34.77 -5.92 -22.70
CA SER A 61 35.71 -6.29 -23.76
C SER A 61 35.67 -5.31 -24.94
N LEU A 62 36.76 -5.17 -25.68
CA LEU A 62 36.77 -4.38 -26.92
C LEU A 62 35.76 -4.94 -27.95
N ASP A 63 35.51 -6.23 -27.93
CA ASP A 63 34.54 -6.88 -28.83
C ASP A 63 33.10 -6.54 -28.46
N ASP A 64 32.76 -6.39 -27.16
CA ASP A 64 31.47 -5.91 -26.74
C ASP A 64 31.21 -4.49 -27.23
N ILE A 65 32.20 -3.61 -27.09
CA ILE A 65 32.12 -2.22 -27.58
C ILE A 65 31.96 -2.18 -29.11
N ARG A 66 32.75 -2.97 -29.86
CA ARG A 66 32.61 -3.08 -31.30
C ARG A 66 31.25 -3.57 -31.74
N THR A 67 30.74 -4.61 -31.06
CA THR A 67 29.43 -5.17 -31.34
C THR A 67 28.35 -4.13 -31.10
N PHE A 68 28.36 -3.44 -29.97
CA PHE A 68 27.40 -2.38 -29.65
C PHE A 68 27.43 -1.26 -30.72
N THR A 69 28.62 -0.81 -31.11
CA THR A 69 28.79 0.25 -32.12
C THR A 69 28.33 -0.19 -33.51
N ALA A 70 28.58 -1.45 -33.87
CA ALA A 70 28.12 -2.03 -35.14
C ALA A 70 26.59 -2.10 -35.19
N VAL A 71 25.95 -2.57 -34.10
CA VAL A 71 24.48 -2.63 -34.00
C VAL A 71 23.87 -1.22 -34.10
N LEU A 72 24.43 -0.25 -33.37
CA LEU A 72 23.99 1.15 -33.44
C LEU A 72 24.06 1.69 -34.87
N SER A 73 25.18 1.44 -35.57
CA SER A 73 25.39 1.88 -36.96
C SER A 73 24.39 1.22 -37.91
N LEU A 74 24.15 -0.08 -37.77
CA LEU A 74 23.18 -0.81 -38.60
C LEU A 74 21.74 -0.32 -38.37
N VAL A 75 21.37 -0.05 -37.14
CA VAL A 75 20.04 0.51 -36.83
C VAL A 75 19.88 1.86 -37.52
N LYS A 76 20.85 2.75 -37.40
CA LYS A 76 20.83 4.07 -38.05
C LYS A 76 20.75 4.00 -39.58
N GLN A 77 21.37 2.98 -40.20
CA GLN A 77 21.41 2.83 -41.64
C GLN A 77 20.21 2.09 -42.23
N ALA A 78 19.70 1.11 -41.54
CA ALA A 78 18.75 0.13 -42.10
C ALA A 78 17.36 0.17 -41.50
N TYR A 79 17.13 0.89 -40.37
CA TYR A 79 15.80 1.02 -39.81
C TYR A 79 14.89 1.82 -40.75
N VAL A 80 13.59 1.45 -40.80
CA VAL A 80 12.63 2.01 -41.75
C VAL A 80 12.42 3.52 -41.61
N GLU A 81 12.66 4.06 -40.44
CA GLU A 81 12.54 5.50 -40.14
C GLU A 81 13.86 6.05 -39.62
N SER A 82 14.07 7.36 -39.76
CA SER A 82 15.24 8.04 -39.17
C SER A 82 15.06 8.19 -37.67
N VAL A 83 16.02 7.67 -36.89
CA VAL A 83 16.03 7.80 -35.42
C VAL A 83 17.28 8.58 -35.02
N ASP A 84 17.14 9.53 -34.12
CA ASP A 84 18.29 10.33 -33.62
C ASP A 84 19.11 9.53 -32.60
N ASP A 85 20.40 9.94 -32.48
CA ASP A 85 21.38 9.26 -31.63
C ASP A 85 20.98 9.28 -30.14
N HIS A 86 20.38 10.37 -29.67
CA HIS A 86 20.00 10.52 -28.28
C HIS A 86 18.89 9.51 -27.90
N THR A 87 17.89 9.38 -28.74
CA THR A 87 16.80 8.40 -28.57
C THR A 87 17.35 6.97 -28.51
N LEU A 88 18.30 6.62 -29.40
CA LEU A 88 18.92 5.29 -29.39
C LEU A 88 19.75 5.04 -28.13
N MET A 89 20.52 6.03 -27.68
CA MET A 89 21.33 5.93 -26.47
C MET A 89 20.46 5.81 -25.21
N LEU A 90 19.38 6.60 -25.10
CA LEU A 90 18.41 6.47 -24.01
C LEU A 90 17.75 5.09 -24.01
N GLY A 91 17.38 4.58 -25.20
CA GLY A 91 16.85 3.23 -25.35
C GLY A 91 17.83 2.16 -24.85
N ALA A 92 19.13 2.31 -25.14
CA ALA A 92 20.16 1.40 -24.65
C ALA A 92 20.32 1.46 -23.13
N ILE A 93 20.36 2.66 -22.53
CA ILE A 93 20.43 2.85 -21.07
C ILE A 93 19.22 2.22 -20.38
N ARG A 94 18.01 2.51 -20.86
CA ARG A 94 16.77 1.93 -20.34
C ARG A 94 16.74 0.41 -20.46
N GLY A 95 17.17 -0.12 -21.62
CA GLY A 95 17.27 -1.57 -21.87
C GLY A 95 18.22 -2.27 -20.89
N MET A 96 19.37 -1.65 -20.60
CA MET A 96 20.33 -2.15 -19.60
C MET A 96 19.68 -2.25 -18.22
N LEU A 97 18.96 -1.24 -17.77
CA LEU A 97 18.34 -1.20 -16.43
C LEU A 97 17.18 -2.20 -16.32
N VAL A 98 16.32 -2.25 -17.32
CA VAL A 98 15.21 -3.21 -17.38
C VAL A 98 15.69 -4.67 -17.34
N SER A 99 16.92 -4.95 -17.88
CA SER A 99 17.50 -6.30 -17.82
C SER A 99 17.99 -6.72 -16.43
N LEU A 100 18.13 -5.78 -15.48
CA LEU A 100 18.55 -6.07 -14.10
C LEU A 100 17.39 -6.52 -13.23
N ASP A 101 16.35 -5.70 -13.17
CA ASP A 101 15.13 -5.93 -12.36
C ASP A 101 14.02 -4.93 -12.77
N PRO A 102 12.75 -5.16 -12.34
CA PRO A 102 11.62 -4.30 -12.73
C PRO A 102 11.55 -2.95 -11.99
N HIS A 103 12.51 -2.65 -11.10
CA HIS A 103 12.49 -1.46 -10.24
C HIS A 103 13.63 -0.50 -10.54
N SER A 104 14.70 -0.96 -11.24
CA SER A 104 15.81 -0.13 -11.67
C SER A 104 15.40 0.67 -12.90
N GLU A 105 15.63 1.99 -12.85
CA GLU A 105 15.08 2.92 -13.84
C GLU A 105 15.99 4.14 -14.04
N TYR A 106 16.07 4.63 -15.27
CA TYR A 106 16.65 5.93 -15.58
C TYR A 106 15.58 7.01 -15.47
N LEU A 107 15.81 7.97 -14.60
CA LEU A 107 14.89 9.07 -14.31
C LEU A 107 15.33 10.31 -15.09
N GLU A 108 14.47 10.79 -15.97
CA GLU A 108 14.56 12.10 -16.59
C GLU A 108 13.91 13.15 -15.66
N ALA A 109 14.07 14.43 -15.98
CA ALA A 109 13.66 15.56 -15.14
C ALA A 109 12.21 15.44 -14.59
N SER A 110 11.26 15.08 -15.44
CA SER A 110 9.85 14.93 -15.02
C SER A 110 9.66 13.78 -14.05
N ALA A 111 10.26 12.62 -14.31
CA ALA A 111 10.17 11.45 -13.45
C ALA A 111 10.91 11.66 -12.12
N LEU A 112 12.05 12.35 -12.14
CA LEU A 112 12.79 12.72 -10.94
C LEU A 112 12.01 13.71 -10.07
N HIS A 113 11.38 14.69 -10.70
CA HIS A 113 10.50 15.65 -10.01
C HIS A 113 9.31 14.94 -9.38
N GLN A 114 8.61 14.07 -10.11
CA GLN A 114 7.49 13.28 -9.60
C GLN A 114 7.92 12.41 -8.40
N LEU A 115 9.05 11.72 -8.50
CA LEU A 115 9.60 10.92 -7.39
C LEU A 115 9.87 11.79 -6.16
N THR A 116 10.36 13.00 -6.36
CA THR A 116 10.64 13.96 -5.27
C THR A 116 9.33 14.41 -4.61
N GLU A 117 8.30 14.74 -5.39
CA GLU A 117 6.96 15.06 -4.87
C GLU A 117 6.37 13.89 -4.08
N ASP A 118 6.40 12.68 -4.65
CA ASP A 118 5.84 11.48 -4.01
C ASP A 118 6.53 11.15 -2.68
N THR A 119 7.84 11.35 -2.61
CA THR A 119 8.63 11.06 -1.40
C THR A 119 8.56 12.19 -0.36
N SER A 120 8.50 13.45 -0.79
CA SER A 120 8.30 14.58 0.13
C SER A 120 6.87 14.65 0.66
N GLY A 121 5.89 14.18 -0.10
CA GLY A 121 4.47 14.30 0.19
C GLY A 121 3.93 15.70 -0.07
N SER A 122 4.64 16.49 -0.87
CA SER A 122 4.25 17.85 -1.22
C SER A 122 4.47 18.13 -2.71
N TYR A 123 3.58 18.91 -3.28
CA TYR A 123 3.69 19.35 -4.66
C TYR A 123 3.28 20.83 -4.76
N ASP A 124 3.77 21.49 -5.77
CA ASP A 124 3.46 22.89 -5.99
C ASP A 124 2.23 23.05 -6.89
N GLY A 125 1.18 23.71 -6.38
CA GLY A 125 -0.07 23.82 -7.11
C GLY A 125 -1.18 24.53 -6.32
N LEU A 126 -2.41 24.12 -6.57
CA LEU A 126 -3.62 24.78 -6.05
C LEU A 126 -4.31 24.00 -4.92
N GLY A 127 -4.00 22.72 -4.74
CA GLY A 127 -4.68 21.86 -3.78
C GLY A 127 -6.10 21.50 -4.21
N ILE A 128 -6.24 20.99 -5.44
CA ILE A 128 -7.51 20.52 -6.01
C ILE A 128 -7.33 19.04 -6.39
N GLU A 129 -8.22 18.22 -5.91
CA GLU A 129 -8.40 16.87 -6.41
C GLU A 129 -9.36 16.89 -7.60
N VAL A 130 -8.91 16.44 -8.77
CA VAL A 130 -9.69 16.49 -10.01
C VAL A 130 -9.83 15.09 -10.62
N THR A 131 -10.86 14.93 -11.44
CA THR A 131 -11.10 13.74 -12.25
C THR A 131 -11.62 14.10 -13.62
N THR A 132 -11.44 13.21 -14.58
CA THR A 132 -12.01 13.35 -15.90
C THR A 132 -13.39 12.69 -15.96
N VAL A 133 -14.41 13.46 -16.34
CA VAL A 133 -15.78 12.98 -16.55
C VAL A 133 -16.27 13.52 -17.89
N GLU A 134 -16.63 12.61 -18.81
CA GLU A 134 -17.16 12.96 -20.14
C GLU A 134 -16.30 13.96 -20.92
N GLY A 135 -14.97 13.82 -20.81
CA GLY A 135 -14.02 14.71 -21.51
C GLY A 135 -13.85 16.11 -20.87
N ALA A 136 -14.35 16.31 -19.66
CA ALA A 136 -14.18 17.53 -18.89
C ALA A 136 -13.42 17.28 -17.60
N LEU A 137 -12.66 18.28 -17.13
CA LEU A 137 -11.94 18.24 -15.86
C LEU A 137 -12.87 18.72 -14.74
N ARG A 138 -13.23 17.82 -13.83
CA ARG A 138 -14.16 18.10 -12.74
C ARG A 138 -13.48 18.02 -11.38
N VAL A 139 -13.77 18.95 -10.51
CA VAL A 139 -13.30 18.98 -9.11
C VAL A 139 -14.00 17.88 -8.31
N ILE A 140 -13.21 16.96 -7.73
CA ILE A 140 -13.69 16.00 -6.73
C ILE A 140 -13.84 16.73 -5.40
N ALA A 141 -12.76 17.38 -4.93
CA ALA A 141 -12.73 18.20 -3.73
C ALA A 141 -11.52 19.15 -3.73
N PRO A 142 -11.63 20.35 -3.17
CA PRO A 142 -10.48 21.12 -2.73
C PRO A 142 -9.90 20.48 -1.47
N ILE A 143 -8.57 20.50 -1.33
CA ILE A 143 -7.87 20.08 -0.10
C ILE A 143 -8.00 21.20 0.93
N ASP A 144 -8.30 20.86 2.19
CA ASP A 144 -8.45 21.84 3.26
C ASP A 144 -7.18 22.71 3.42
N ASP A 145 -7.38 23.98 3.79
CA ASP A 145 -6.32 24.98 4.02
C ASP A 145 -5.45 25.33 2.79
N THR A 146 -5.89 24.97 1.57
CA THR A 146 -5.17 25.25 0.32
C THR A 146 -5.74 26.49 -0.40
N PRO A 147 -5.03 27.03 -1.42
CA PRO A 147 -5.52 28.13 -2.23
C PRO A 147 -6.91 27.90 -2.80
N ALA A 148 -7.18 26.71 -3.30
CA ALA A 148 -8.48 26.35 -3.87
C ALA A 148 -9.61 26.37 -2.83
N ALA A 149 -9.36 25.81 -1.63
CA ALA A 149 -10.35 25.84 -0.55
C ALA A 149 -10.65 27.28 -0.09
N ARG A 150 -9.60 28.09 0.08
CA ARG A 150 -9.75 29.53 0.45
C ARG A 150 -10.47 30.35 -0.58
N ALA A 151 -10.30 30.05 -1.87
CA ALA A 151 -10.99 30.72 -2.98
C ALA A 151 -12.43 30.23 -3.18
N GLY A 152 -12.89 29.24 -2.42
CA GLY A 152 -14.26 28.74 -2.47
C GLY A 152 -14.55 27.84 -3.67
N ILE A 153 -13.55 27.16 -4.22
CA ILE A 153 -13.73 26.03 -5.15
C ILE A 153 -14.54 24.94 -4.43
N LYS A 154 -15.45 24.30 -5.13
CA LYS A 154 -16.37 23.31 -4.54
C LYS A 154 -16.33 21.98 -5.28
N PRO A 155 -16.65 20.88 -4.60
CA PRO A 155 -16.92 19.60 -5.26
C PRO A 155 -17.96 19.75 -6.37
N GLY A 156 -17.69 19.16 -7.53
CA GLY A 156 -18.56 19.22 -8.70
C GLY A 156 -18.36 20.43 -9.61
N ASP A 157 -17.53 21.41 -9.26
CA ASP A 157 -17.13 22.48 -10.17
C ASP A 157 -16.43 21.89 -11.40
N THR A 158 -16.74 22.36 -12.61
CA THR A 158 -16.09 21.94 -13.85
C THR A 158 -15.12 23.02 -14.30
N ILE A 159 -13.86 22.67 -14.53
CA ILE A 159 -12.83 23.59 -15.03
C ILE A 159 -12.92 23.64 -16.54
N LEU A 160 -13.29 24.79 -17.09
CA LEU A 160 -13.46 25.00 -18.52
C LEU A 160 -12.21 25.57 -19.17
N ARG A 161 -11.45 26.41 -18.46
CA ARG A 161 -10.22 27.06 -18.95
C ARG A 161 -9.23 27.25 -17.82
N ILE A 162 -7.96 27.21 -18.17
CA ILE A 162 -6.82 27.52 -17.30
C ILE A 162 -5.97 28.56 -18.04
N ASP A 163 -5.77 29.76 -17.45
CA ASP A 163 -5.04 30.88 -18.08
C ASP A 163 -5.48 31.15 -19.53
N ASN A 164 -6.78 31.21 -19.78
CA ASN A 164 -7.38 31.34 -21.11
C ASN A 164 -7.22 30.15 -22.07
N VAL A 165 -6.52 29.08 -21.71
CA VAL A 165 -6.45 27.86 -22.51
C VAL A 165 -7.67 26.98 -22.20
N PRO A 166 -8.47 26.61 -23.21
CA PRO A 166 -9.60 25.70 -23.00
C PRO A 166 -9.15 24.31 -22.57
N VAL A 167 -9.87 23.74 -21.61
CA VAL A 167 -9.71 22.32 -21.20
C VAL A 167 -10.58 21.48 -22.13
N LEU A 168 -9.93 20.64 -22.95
CA LEU A 168 -10.57 19.76 -23.93
C LEU A 168 -10.23 18.31 -23.62
N ALA A 169 -11.02 17.37 -24.13
CA ALA A 169 -10.78 15.94 -23.93
C ALA A 169 -9.39 15.48 -24.40
N GLU A 170 -8.85 16.13 -25.42
CA GLU A 170 -7.56 15.83 -26.05
C GLU A 170 -6.35 16.37 -25.27
N ASN A 171 -6.53 17.36 -24.37
CA ASN A 171 -5.44 17.99 -23.61
C ASN A 171 -5.60 17.90 -22.08
N LEU A 172 -6.33 16.91 -21.59
CA LEU A 172 -6.62 16.79 -20.15
C LEU A 172 -5.37 16.61 -19.29
N SER A 173 -4.37 15.87 -19.79
CA SER A 173 -3.08 15.72 -19.10
C SER A 173 -2.37 17.06 -18.96
N ASP A 174 -2.25 17.78 -20.07
CA ASP A 174 -1.60 19.11 -20.09
C ASP A 174 -2.37 20.10 -19.20
N ALA A 175 -3.70 20.02 -19.17
CA ALA A 175 -4.53 20.84 -18.31
C ALA A 175 -4.26 20.57 -16.81
N VAL A 176 -4.03 19.32 -16.41
CA VAL A 176 -3.63 19.00 -15.04
C VAL A 176 -2.25 19.59 -14.73
N ASP A 177 -1.30 19.48 -15.65
CA ASP A 177 0.04 20.07 -15.49
C ASP A 177 0.00 21.59 -15.39
N MET A 178 -0.91 22.26 -16.11
CA MET A 178 -1.13 23.70 -15.99
C MET A 178 -1.65 24.16 -14.61
N LEU A 179 -2.30 23.27 -13.83
CA LEU A 179 -2.69 23.58 -12.45
C LEU A 179 -1.47 23.63 -11.50
N ARG A 180 -0.36 23.00 -11.89
CA ARG A 180 0.92 23.02 -11.19
C ARG A 180 1.72 24.27 -11.58
N GLY A 181 2.79 24.52 -10.85
CA GLY A 181 3.74 25.58 -11.15
C GLY A 181 4.35 26.20 -9.90
N PRO A 182 5.36 27.10 -10.05
CA PRO A 182 6.13 27.63 -8.94
C PRO A 182 5.25 28.27 -7.86
N PRO A 183 5.55 28.08 -6.58
CA PRO A 183 4.85 28.73 -5.48
C PRO A 183 4.89 30.26 -5.64
N GLY A 184 3.75 30.89 -5.43
CA GLY A 184 3.61 32.32 -5.59
C GLY A 184 3.19 32.78 -6.99
N SER A 185 3.23 31.92 -8.01
CA SER A 185 2.69 32.22 -9.33
C SER A 185 1.15 32.22 -9.31
N GLU A 186 0.55 33.06 -10.14
CA GLU A 186 -0.91 33.14 -10.27
C GLU A 186 -1.42 32.28 -11.43
N VAL A 187 -2.65 31.84 -11.34
CA VAL A 187 -3.40 31.15 -12.39
C VAL A 187 -4.87 31.55 -12.32
N VAL A 188 -5.51 31.68 -13.45
CA VAL A 188 -6.94 32.00 -13.57
C VAL A 188 -7.67 30.73 -14.02
N LEU A 189 -8.60 30.26 -13.19
CA LEU A 189 -9.49 29.15 -13.53
C LEU A 189 -10.88 29.69 -13.91
N SER A 190 -11.35 29.36 -15.12
CA SER A 190 -12.73 29.57 -15.52
C SER A 190 -13.52 28.31 -15.15
N ILE A 191 -14.35 28.40 -14.12
CA ILE A 191 -15.12 27.28 -13.57
C ILE A 191 -16.61 27.44 -13.86
N LEU A 192 -17.25 26.31 -14.17
CA LEU A 192 -18.72 26.22 -14.26
C LEU A 192 -19.25 25.44 -13.07
N ARG A 193 -19.98 26.10 -12.20
CA ARG A 193 -20.62 25.47 -11.04
C ARG A 193 -21.95 24.85 -11.42
N SER A 194 -22.26 23.69 -10.88
CA SER A 194 -23.53 23.03 -11.10
C SER A 194 -24.70 23.95 -10.73
N GLY A 195 -25.63 24.16 -11.67
CA GLY A 195 -26.77 25.07 -11.53
C GLY A 195 -26.47 26.57 -11.85
N ALA A 196 -25.24 26.93 -12.17
CA ALA A 196 -24.91 28.27 -12.64
C ALA A 196 -25.15 28.40 -14.14
N SER A 197 -25.63 29.61 -14.59
CA SER A 197 -25.90 29.89 -15.99
C SER A 197 -24.68 30.41 -16.78
N ALA A 198 -23.60 30.78 -16.09
CA ALA A 198 -22.36 31.30 -16.68
C ALA A 198 -21.12 30.84 -15.90
N PRO A 199 -19.98 30.72 -16.60
CA PRO A 199 -18.69 30.47 -15.94
C PRO A 199 -18.30 31.63 -15.03
N GLN A 200 -17.50 31.32 -14.00
CA GLN A 200 -16.90 32.29 -13.09
C GLN A 200 -15.38 32.16 -13.18
N ASP A 201 -14.67 33.26 -13.34
CA ASP A 201 -13.22 33.28 -13.27
C ASP A 201 -12.77 33.44 -11.84
N VAL A 202 -11.84 32.60 -11.42
CA VAL A 202 -11.25 32.56 -10.07
C VAL A 202 -9.74 32.64 -10.21
N THR A 203 -9.15 33.73 -9.72
CA THR A 203 -7.70 33.89 -9.67
C THR A 203 -7.16 33.22 -8.41
N LEU A 204 -6.19 32.34 -8.58
CA LEU A 204 -5.55 31.55 -7.52
C LEU A 204 -4.05 31.75 -7.55
N LYS A 205 -3.44 31.72 -6.37
CA LYS A 205 -1.99 31.76 -6.22
C LYS A 205 -1.48 30.37 -5.84
N ARG A 206 -0.55 29.81 -6.60
CA ARG A 206 0.00 28.49 -6.32
C ARG A 206 0.81 28.51 -5.03
N GLU A 207 0.72 27.43 -4.29
CA GLU A 207 1.46 27.20 -3.04
C GLU A 207 2.00 25.76 -3.02
N THR A 208 2.96 25.49 -2.14
CA THR A 208 3.36 24.11 -1.85
C THR A 208 2.25 23.44 -1.04
N ILE A 209 1.61 22.48 -1.65
CA ILE A 209 0.49 21.70 -1.10
C ILE A 209 1.02 20.44 -0.45
N ARG A 210 0.65 20.21 0.81
CA ARG A 210 1.03 19.02 1.55
C ARG A 210 -0.11 18.02 1.59
N VAL A 211 0.16 16.79 1.14
CA VAL A 211 -0.79 15.68 1.17
C VAL A 211 -0.52 14.82 2.42
N ALA A 212 -1.46 14.82 3.37
CA ALA A 212 -1.30 14.06 4.60
C ALA A 212 -1.30 12.55 4.33
N SER A 213 -0.18 11.88 4.61
CA SER A 213 -0.04 10.42 4.53
C SER A 213 -0.67 9.69 5.71
N VAL A 214 -0.92 10.38 6.83
CA VAL A 214 -1.47 9.79 8.05
C VAL A 214 -2.86 10.35 8.35
N ARG A 215 -3.83 9.45 8.47
CA ARG A 215 -5.18 9.76 8.93
C ARG A 215 -5.51 8.96 10.18
N GLY A 216 -6.40 9.47 11.03
CA GLY A 216 -6.79 8.73 12.24
C GLY A 216 -8.08 9.28 12.85
N ARG A 217 -8.80 8.39 13.52
CA ARG A 217 -10.03 8.68 14.25
C ARG A 217 -10.22 7.68 15.39
N LEU A 218 -11.08 7.98 16.32
CA LEU A 218 -11.58 6.98 17.27
C LEU A 218 -12.65 6.13 16.55
N LEU A 219 -12.55 4.81 16.68
CA LEU A 219 -13.59 3.88 16.26
C LEU A 219 -14.72 3.86 17.29
N GLU A 220 -14.33 3.71 18.54
CA GLU A 220 -15.13 3.74 19.74
C GLU A 220 -14.32 4.36 20.88
N PRO A 221 -14.93 4.77 22.01
CA PRO A 221 -14.17 5.28 23.14
C PRO A 221 -13.12 4.28 23.63
N GLY A 222 -11.85 4.66 23.53
CA GLY A 222 -10.70 3.83 23.90
C GLY A 222 -10.01 3.11 22.73
N TYR A 223 -10.59 3.08 21.52
CA TYR A 223 -10.01 2.37 20.38
C TYR A 223 -9.70 3.31 19.24
N ALA A 224 -8.41 3.44 18.93
CA ALA A 224 -7.92 4.29 17.84
C ALA A 224 -7.83 3.54 16.51
N TYR A 225 -8.07 4.25 15.43
CA TYR A 225 -7.76 3.84 14.07
C TYR A 225 -6.75 4.82 13.48
N LEU A 226 -5.67 4.29 12.95
CA LEU A 226 -4.58 5.00 12.30
C LEU A 226 -4.37 4.38 10.92
N ARG A 227 -4.41 5.20 9.87
CA ARG A 227 -4.12 4.75 8.51
C ARG A 227 -2.91 5.49 7.99
N ILE A 228 -1.97 4.74 7.43
CA ILE A 228 -0.84 5.27 6.66
C ILE A 228 -1.06 4.85 5.21
N SER A 229 -1.25 5.83 4.33
CA SER A 229 -1.48 5.58 2.89
C SER A 229 -0.18 5.41 2.11
N GLN A 230 0.91 6.06 2.55
CA GLN A 230 2.23 6.03 1.93
C GLN A 230 3.28 6.49 2.95
N PHE A 231 4.55 6.14 2.75
CA PHE A 231 5.66 6.56 3.60
C PHE A 231 6.41 7.73 2.96
N GLN A 232 6.08 8.94 3.40
CA GLN A 232 6.66 10.21 2.99
C GLN A 232 7.58 10.76 4.09
N SER A 233 8.38 11.78 3.81
CA SER A 233 9.38 12.34 4.73
C SER A 233 8.84 12.68 6.13
N GLU A 234 7.59 13.17 6.20
CA GLU A 234 6.98 13.62 7.46
C GLU A 234 6.04 12.58 8.11
N THR A 235 5.95 11.37 7.55
CA THR A 235 4.96 10.36 8.00
C THR A 235 5.12 10.00 9.47
N GLY A 236 6.35 9.84 9.97
CA GLY A 236 6.59 9.53 11.38
C GLY A 236 6.16 10.69 12.30
N GLY A 237 6.54 11.93 11.96
CA GLY A 237 6.11 13.12 12.67
C GLY A 237 4.60 13.30 12.70
N ASP A 238 3.93 13.04 11.58
CA ASP A 238 2.46 13.13 11.48
C ASP A 238 1.75 12.01 12.25
N LEU A 239 2.30 10.80 12.25
CA LEU A 239 1.80 9.71 13.10
C LEU A 239 1.88 10.08 14.57
N ARG A 240 3.00 10.61 15.03
CA ARG A 240 3.19 11.06 16.42
C ARG A 240 2.16 12.11 16.81
N LYS A 241 1.97 13.14 15.98
CA LYS A 241 0.95 14.19 16.20
C LYS A 241 -0.45 13.59 16.24
N ARG A 242 -0.75 12.65 15.33
CA ARG A 242 -2.08 12.02 15.24
C ARG A 242 -2.37 11.16 16.47
N VAL A 243 -1.41 10.35 16.92
CA VAL A 243 -1.54 9.55 18.16
C VAL A 243 -1.80 10.44 19.37
N ALA A 244 -0.98 11.49 19.57
CA ALA A 244 -1.16 12.44 20.67
C ALA A 244 -2.54 13.12 20.63
N ARG A 245 -3.02 13.48 19.45
CA ARG A 245 -4.35 14.07 19.27
C ARG A 245 -5.45 13.11 19.67
N LEU A 246 -5.39 11.85 19.21
CA LEU A 246 -6.39 10.83 19.53
C LEU A 246 -6.41 10.49 21.02
N GLN A 247 -5.25 10.44 21.69
CA GLN A 247 -5.16 10.26 23.14
C GLN A 247 -5.84 11.42 23.89
N LYS A 248 -5.60 12.66 23.44
CA LYS A 248 -6.26 13.85 24.00
C LYS A 248 -7.77 13.83 23.78
N ASP A 249 -8.21 13.56 22.55
CA ASP A 249 -9.63 13.54 22.18
C ASP A 249 -10.40 12.40 22.89
N ASN A 250 -9.72 11.28 23.19
CA ASN A 250 -10.30 10.17 23.97
C ASN A 250 -10.51 10.53 25.45
N GLY A 251 -9.76 11.48 26.02
CA GLY A 251 -9.88 11.93 27.40
C GLY A 251 -9.47 10.92 28.47
N ARG A 252 -9.02 9.74 28.09
CA ARG A 252 -8.53 8.65 28.94
C ARG A 252 -7.51 7.80 28.15
N PRO A 253 -6.71 6.94 28.78
CA PRO A 253 -5.79 6.05 28.07
C PRO A 253 -6.50 5.22 27.01
N LEU A 254 -5.87 5.03 25.86
CA LEU A 254 -6.36 4.10 24.84
C LEU A 254 -6.35 2.67 25.39
N GLN A 255 -7.23 1.83 24.88
CA GLN A 255 -7.33 0.41 25.21
C GLN A 255 -6.81 -0.47 24.06
N GLY A 256 -6.67 0.11 22.87
CA GLY A 256 -6.12 -0.54 21.69
C GLY A 256 -6.09 0.38 20.48
N ALA A 257 -5.32 -0.02 19.48
CA ALA A 257 -5.21 0.70 18.22
C ALA A 257 -5.19 -0.27 17.02
N VAL A 258 -5.78 0.16 15.91
CA VAL A 258 -5.61 -0.46 14.59
C VAL A 258 -4.67 0.43 13.78
N LEU A 259 -3.61 -0.16 13.24
CA LEU A 259 -2.75 0.44 12.21
C LEU A 259 -3.13 -0.16 10.86
N ASP A 260 -3.69 0.64 9.97
CA ASP A 260 -4.11 0.21 8.64
C ASP A 260 -3.04 0.56 7.59
N LEU A 261 -2.39 -0.47 7.06
CA LEU A 261 -1.39 -0.41 5.99
C LEU A 261 -1.91 -1.02 4.68
N ARG A 262 -3.19 -1.34 4.57
CA ARG A 262 -3.76 -1.92 3.34
C ARG A 262 -3.62 -0.95 2.18
N SER A 263 -3.33 -1.46 0.99
CA SER A 263 -3.12 -0.68 -0.23
C SER A 263 -2.10 0.45 -0.06
N ASN A 264 -1.06 0.22 0.77
CA ASN A 264 0.06 1.13 0.97
C ASN A 264 1.26 0.63 0.15
N PRO A 265 1.65 1.30 -0.95
CA PRO A 265 2.70 0.83 -1.85
C PRO A 265 4.12 0.95 -1.25
N GLY A 266 4.25 1.52 -0.06
CA GLY A 266 5.51 1.80 0.60
C GLY A 266 5.91 3.26 0.54
N GLY A 267 7.17 3.54 0.24
CA GLY A 267 7.79 4.87 0.20
C GLY A 267 9.18 4.85 0.83
N LEU A 268 9.53 5.88 1.59
CA LEU A 268 10.86 6.05 2.17
C LEU A 268 11.15 5.01 3.27
N LEU A 269 12.33 4.36 3.17
CA LEU A 269 12.85 3.47 4.21
C LEU A 269 13.00 4.19 5.55
N SER A 270 13.55 5.41 5.53
CA SER A 270 13.73 6.22 6.75
C SER A 270 12.41 6.45 7.48
N SER A 271 11.34 6.73 6.76
CA SER A 271 10.00 6.93 7.35
C SER A 271 9.40 5.64 7.90
N ALA A 272 9.65 4.49 7.27
CA ALA A 272 9.25 3.20 7.82
C ALA A 272 9.99 2.88 9.12
N VAL A 273 11.28 3.20 9.17
CA VAL A 273 12.09 3.07 10.40
C VAL A 273 11.55 3.98 11.49
N GLU A 274 11.28 5.26 11.20
CA GLU A 274 10.73 6.22 12.17
C GLU A 274 9.35 5.80 12.69
N VAL A 275 8.46 5.32 11.82
CA VAL A 275 7.13 4.80 12.20
C VAL A 275 7.26 3.55 13.06
N SER A 276 8.17 2.63 12.73
CA SER A 276 8.42 1.42 13.53
C SER A 276 9.00 1.77 14.89
N ASP A 277 9.97 2.67 14.95
CA ASP A 277 10.58 3.17 16.17
C ASP A 277 9.54 3.81 17.11
N LEU A 278 8.63 4.59 16.54
CA LEU A 278 7.54 5.22 17.30
C LEU A 278 6.58 4.22 17.97
N LEU A 279 6.47 3.00 17.43
CA LEU A 279 5.54 1.97 17.91
C LEU A 279 6.23 0.81 18.65
N LEU A 280 7.56 0.79 18.70
CA LEU A 280 8.38 -0.18 19.42
C LEU A 280 9.04 0.48 20.63
N ASP A 281 9.44 -0.32 21.61
CA ASP A 281 10.22 0.14 22.76
C ASP A 281 11.67 -0.38 22.70
N ALA A 282 11.91 -1.40 21.92
CA ALA A 282 13.23 -2.00 21.69
C ALA A 282 13.16 -3.00 20.51
N GLY A 283 14.32 -3.48 20.11
CA GLY A 283 14.48 -4.55 19.12
C GLY A 283 14.88 -4.05 17.73
N THR A 284 15.22 -4.98 16.86
CA THR A 284 15.59 -4.69 15.48
C THR A 284 14.34 -4.30 14.70
N ILE A 285 14.45 -3.26 13.85
CA ILE A 285 13.39 -2.85 12.94
C ILE A 285 13.54 -3.56 11.59
N VAL A 286 14.72 -3.42 10.98
CA VAL A 286 15.02 -3.97 9.66
C VAL A 286 16.54 -4.03 9.49
N THR A 287 17.01 -5.00 8.71
CA THR A 287 18.41 -5.03 8.23
C THR A 287 18.42 -5.01 6.71
N THR A 288 19.47 -4.39 6.14
CA THR A 288 19.71 -4.40 4.70
C THR A 288 21.01 -5.12 4.38
N LYS A 289 21.08 -5.77 3.22
CA LYS A 289 22.31 -6.40 2.71
C LYS A 289 22.44 -6.11 1.22
N GLY A 290 23.58 -5.59 0.81
CA GLY A 290 23.90 -5.26 -0.56
C GLY A 290 25.25 -5.82 -1.01
N ARG A 291 25.65 -5.48 -2.22
CA ARG A 291 26.97 -5.85 -2.77
C ARG A 291 28.10 -5.01 -2.19
N ILE A 292 27.83 -3.76 -1.84
CA ILE A 292 28.76 -2.83 -1.23
C ILE A 292 28.51 -2.75 0.27
N ARG A 293 29.57 -2.60 1.08
CA ARG A 293 29.46 -2.63 2.56
C ARG A 293 28.58 -1.52 3.12
N GLU A 294 28.53 -0.39 2.45
CA GLU A 294 27.70 0.77 2.82
C GLU A 294 26.20 0.48 2.68
N ALA A 295 25.83 -0.54 1.95
CA ALA A 295 24.44 -1.01 1.83
C ALA A 295 24.02 -1.98 2.95
N ASP A 296 24.98 -2.45 3.78
CA ASP A 296 24.72 -3.30 4.92
C ASP A 296 24.42 -2.43 6.14
N MET A 297 23.14 -2.28 6.46
CA MET A 297 22.68 -1.45 7.57
C MET A 297 21.77 -2.27 8.49
N ALA A 298 21.75 -1.89 9.78
CA ALA A 298 20.83 -2.42 10.76
C ALA A 298 20.18 -1.26 11.54
N PHE A 299 18.86 -1.26 11.57
CA PHE A 299 18.08 -0.24 12.27
C PHE A 299 17.48 -0.87 13.53
N GLN A 300 17.65 -0.16 14.66
CA GLN A 300 17.18 -0.60 15.96
C GLN A 300 16.14 0.40 16.50
N ALA A 301 15.16 -0.10 17.23
CA ALA A 301 14.21 0.74 17.91
C ALA A 301 14.83 1.38 19.17
N THR A 302 14.42 2.62 19.44
CA THR A 302 14.75 3.36 20.65
C THR A 302 13.59 3.29 21.66
N PRO A 303 13.86 3.40 22.99
CA PRO A 303 12.77 3.35 23.97
C PRO A 303 11.74 4.46 23.77
N GLY A 304 10.45 4.11 23.77
CA GLY A 304 9.38 5.09 23.72
C GLY A 304 8.17 4.76 22.83
N ASP A 305 7.50 3.63 23.06
CA ASP A 305 6.25 3.28 22.37
C ASP A 305 5.16 4.35 22.60
N ALA A 306 4.81 5.09 21.57
CA ALA A 306 3.82 6.16 21.60
C ALA A 306 2.41 5.70 21.97
N LEU A 307 2.12 4.41 21.81
CA LEU A 307 0.86 3.79 22.22
C LEU A 307 0.92 3.22 23.65
N ASN A 308 2.03 3.37 24.36
CA ASN A 308 2.23 2.89 25.75
C ASN A 308 1.89 1.39 25.92
N GLY A 309 2.27 0.57 24.95
CA GLY A 309 2.11 -0.88 25.00
C GLY A 309 0.66 -1.38 24.89
N VAL A 310 -0.34 -0.56 24.56
CA VAL A 310 -1.71 -1.07 24.36
C VAL A 310 -1.76 -2.06 23.20
N PRO A 311 -2.74 -2.99 23.18
CA PRO A 311 -2.94 -3.90 22.06
C PRO A 311 -2.95 -3.18 20.72
N LEU A 312 -2.23 -3.73 19.76
CA LEU A 312 -2.11 -3.22 18.38
C LEU A 312 -2.48 -4.31 17.39
N VAL A 313 -3.39 -4.02 16.50
CA VAL A 313 -3.68 -4.83 15.31
C VAL A 313 -3.20 -4.07 14.09
N VAL A 314 -2.46 -4.75 13.21
CA VAL A 314 -1.96 -4.20 11.96
C VAL A 314 -2.71 -4.86 10.80
N LEU A 315 -3.41 -4.07 9.98
CA LEU A 315 -4.10 -4.55 8.79
C LEU A 315 -3.18 -4.45 7.57
N ILE A 316 -3.01 -5.54 6.86
CA ILE A 316 -2.24 -5.64 5.61
C ILE A 316 -3.06 -6.34 4.52
N ASP A 317 -2.70 -6.07 3.26
CA ASP A 317 -3.25 -6.75 2.08
C ASP A 317 -2.18 -6.90 0.99
N ASN A 318 -2.56 -7.43 -0.16
CA ASN A 318 -1.67 -7.59 -1.31
C ASN A 318 -1.22 -6.26 -1.95
N GLY A 319 -1.80 -5.14 -1.57
CA GLY A 319 -1.33 -3.79 -1.92
C GLY A 319 -0.35 -3.19 -0.89
N SER A 320 -0.12 -3.87 0.25
CA SER A 320 0.89 -3.48 1.24
C SER A 320 2.26 -3.91 0.75
N ALA A 321 3.15 -2.97 0.44
CA ALA A 321 4.45 -3.26 -0.19
C ALA A 321 5.61 -2.47 0.44
N SER A 322 6.84 -2.99 0.31
CA SER A 322 8.09 -2.28 0.60
C SER A 322 8.13 -1.73 2.03
N ALA A 323 8.17 -0.39 2.23
CA ALA A 323 8.17 0.27 3.54
C ALA A 323 7.01 -0.19 4.45
N ALA A 324 5.83 -0.48 3.89
CA ALA A 324 4.70 -1.04 4.65
C ALA A 324 5.02 -2.45 5.18
N GLU A 325 5.76 -3.25 4.40
CA GLU A 325 6.19 -4.58 4.81
C GLU A 325 7.29 -4.53 5.87
N ILE A 326 8.14 -3.49 5.85
CA ILE A 326 9.13 -3.24 6.91
C ILE A 326 8.42 -3.01 8.24
N VAL A 327 7.44 -2.10 8.27
CA VAL A 327 6.66 -1.80 9.50
C VAL A 327 5.89 -3.03 9.96
N ALA A 328 5.20 -3.73 9.07
CA ALA A 328 4.46 -4.95 9.40
C ALA A 328 5.39 -6.04 9.96
N GLY A 329 6.52 -6.31 9.29
CA GLY A 329 7.51 -7.30 9.72
C GLY A 329 8.16 -6.92 11.04
N ALA A 330 8.53 -5.65 11.24
CA ALA A 330 9.09 -5.16 12.49
C ALA A 330 8.13 -5.35 13.67
N LEU A 331 6.87 -4.96 13.51
CA LEU A 331 5.86 -5.09 14.57
C LEU A 331 5.50 -6.56 14.87
N LYS A 332 5.49 -7.41 13.84
CA LYS A 332 5.25 -8.84 13.99
C LYS A 332 6.38 -9.54 14.74
N ASP A 333 7.61 -9.43 14.23
CA ASP A 333 8.76 -10.19 14.73
C ASP A 333 9.16 -9.74 16.15
N ASN A 334 8.92 -8.47 16.52
CA ASN A 334 9.07 -7.97 17.89
C ASN A 334 7.83 -8.24 18.77
N HIS A 335 6.84 -9.00 18.30
CA HIS A 335 5.61 -9.33 19.02
C HIS A 335 4.83 -8.10 19.55
N ARG A 336 4.99 -6.96 18.87
CA ARG A 336 4.32 -5.72 19.27
C ARG A 336 2.90 -5.61 18.75
N GLY A 337 2.62 -6.14 17.57
CA GLY A 337 1.32 -6.08 16.91
C GLY A 337 0.90 -7.41 16.32
N LEU A 338 -0.39 -7.67 16.31
CA LEU A 338 -1.00 -8.81 15.64
C LEU A 338 -1.35 -8.40 14.21
N LEU A 339 -0.82 -9.11 13.22
CA LEU A 339 -1.10 -8.84 11.81
C LEU A 339 -2.36 -9.57 11.37
N MET A 340 -3.28 -8.84 10.73
CA MET A 340 -4.51 -9.39 10.19
C MET A 340 -4.72 -8.94 8.74
N GLY A 341 -5.38 -9.77 7.95
CA GLY A 341 -5.74 -9.46 6.57
C GLY A 341 -5.24 -10.49 5.58
N ARG A 342 -4.50 -10.07 4.57
CA ARG A 342 -3.93 -10.93 3.53
C ARG A 342 -2.42 -10.79 3.46
N ARG A 343 -1.77 -11.79 2.85
CA ARG A 343 -0.35 -11.72 2.55
C ARG A 343 -0.03 -10.44 1.78
N SER A 344 1.06 -9.76 2.16
CA SER A 344 1.54 -8.57 1.50
C SER A 344 2.18 -8.85 0.14
N PHE A 345 2.57 -7.82 -0.58
CA PHE A 345 3.06 -7.87 -1.96
C PHE A 345 4.36 -8.66 -2.14
N GLY A 346 5.35 -8.47 -1.27
CA GLY A 346 6.65 -9.12 -1.36
C GLY A 346 7.74 -8.32 -2.07
N LYS A 347 7.78 -7.00 -1.88
CA LYS A 347 8.87 -6.15 -2.37
C LYS A 347 9.95 -6.00 -1.30
N GLY A 348 10.99 -6.84 -1.36
CA GLY A 348 12.12 -6.86 -0.44
C GLY A 348 13.40 -6.19 -0.96
N SER A 349 13.32 -5.35 -2.01
CA SER A 349 14.44 -4.66 -2.61
C SER A 349 14.50 -3.18 -2.23
N VAL A 350 15.71 -2.69 -1.98
CA VAL A 350 16.00 -1.28 -1.67
C VAL A 350 16.47 -0.59 -2.94
N GLN A 351 15.79 0.48 -3.34
CA GLN A 351 16.22 1.35 -4.43
C GLN A 351 16.95 2.57 -3.87
N THR A 352 18.11 2.85 -4.44
CA THR A 352 18.88 4.07 -4.19
C THR A 352 18.78 4.98 -5.41
N VAL A 353 18.53 6.25 -5.18
CA VAL A 353 18.55 7.28 -6.24
C VAL A 353 19.97 7.86 -6.31
N LEU A 354 20.65 7.61 -7.42
CA LEU A 354 22.00 8.10 -7.70
C LEU A 354 21.87 9.26 -8.69
N THR A 355 22.13 10.47 -8.24
CA THR A 355 22.07 11.68 -9.09
C THR A 355 23.20 11.66 -10.11
N LEU A 356 22.88 11.83 -11.38
CA LEU A 356 23.84 11.97 -12.47
C LEU A 356 24.12 13.44 -12.75
N ASP A 357 23.07 14.26 -12.81
CA ASP A 357 23.12 15.71 -12.96
C ASP A 357 21.85 16.34 -12.38
N GLU A 358 21.60 17.64 -12.65
CA GLU A 358 20.44 18.37 -12.11
C GLU A 358 19.08 17.83 -12.59
N ASN A 359 19.05 17.14 -13.73
CA ASN A 359 17.82 16.70 -14.40
C ASN A 359 17.70 15.17 -14.52
N HIS A 360 18.77 14.44 -14.20
CA HIS A 360 18.81 13.00 -14.42
C HIS A 360 19.33 12.25 -13.20
N ALA A 361 18.73 11.11 -12.93
CA ALA A 361 19.15 10.21 -11.87
C ALA A 361 18.97 8.74 -12.27
N LEU A 362 19.70 7.89 -11.56
CA LEU A 362 19.53 6.45 -11.64
C LEU A 362 18.84 5.95 -10.38
N LYS A 363 17.65 5.39 -10.51
CA LYS A 363 17.01 4.62 -9.45
C LYS A 363 17.46 3.18 -9.61
N LEU A 364 18.30 2.69 -8.70
CA LEU A 364 18.96 1.39 -8.82
C LEU A 364 18.70 0.53 -7.59
N THR A 365 18.44 -0.75 -7.79
CA THR A 365 18.36 -1.73 -6.70
C THR A 365 19.78 -2.00 -6.18
N THR A 366 20.06 -1.58 -4.96
CA THR A 366 21.38 -1.66 -4.33
C THR A 366 21.46 -2.62 -3.18
N ALA A 367 20.32 -2.99 -2.56
CA ALA A 367 20.27 -3.91 -1.43
C ALA A 367 18.94 -4.67 -1.38
N ARG A 368 18.90 -5.67 -0.51
CA ARG A 368 17.68 -6.33 -0.05
C ARG A 368 17.52 -6.08 1.44
N TYR A 369 16.27 -5.99 1.90
CA TYR A 369 16.00 -5.90 3.32
C TYR A 369 15.39 -7.19 3.89
N PHE A 370 15.63 -7.37 5.18
CA PHE A 370 15.26 -8.56 5.94
C PHE A 370 14.54 -8.11 7.20
N THR A 371 13.52 -8.86 7.60
CA THR A 371 12.81 -8.65 8.85
C THR A 371 13.74 -8.88 10.06
N PRO A 372 13.34 -8.51 11.28
CA PRO A 372 14.12 -8.79 12.50
C PRO A 372 14.51 -10.26 12.66
N SER A 373 13.67 -11.19 12.25
CA SER A 373 13.96 -12.64 12.28
C SER A 373 14.94 -13.09 11.19
N GLY A 374 15.42 -12.18 10.32
CA GLY A 374 16.36 -12.48 9.24
C GLY A 374 15.71 -13.05 7.98
N VAL A 375 14.38 -13.04 7.88
CA VAL A 375 13.65 -13.54 6.71
C VAL A 375 13.59 -12.48 5.62
N SER A 376 13.95 -12.86 4.39
CA SER A 376 13.75 -12.02 3.22
C SER A 376 12.29 -12.03 2.79
N ILE A 377 11.70 -10.86 2.61
CA ILE A 377 10.32 -10.72 2.12
C ILE A 377 10.22 -10.67 0.59
N GLN A 378 11.36 -10.64 -0.12
CA GLN A 378 11.38 -10.60 -1.57
C GLN A 378 10.63 -11.78 -2.18
N ALA A 379 9.62 -11.49 -2.99
CA ALA A 379 8.71 -12.44 -3.66
C ALA A 379 7.83 -13.30 -2.73
N SER A 380 8.02 -13.23 -1.40
CA SER A 380 7.23 -14.01 -0.43
C SER A 380 6.22 -13.18 0.36
N GLY A 381 6.49 -11.90 0.56
CA GLY A 381 5.67 -11.01 1.38
C GLY A 381 5.64 -11.37 2.86
N ILE A 382 4.90 -10.60 3.63
CA ILE A 382 4.61 -10.84 5.04
C ILE A 382 3.28 -11.58 5.16
N GLN A 383 3.31 -12.75 5.81
CA GLN A 383 2.10 -13.51 6.12
C GLN A 383 1.41 -12.90 7.35
N PRO A 384 0.10 -12.59 7.32
CA PRO A 384 -0.63 -12.18 8.51
C PRO A 384 -0.71 -13.32 9.53
N ASP A 385 -0.88 -12.99 10.82
CA ASP A 385 -1.13 -13.97 11.87
C ASP A 385 -2.56 -14.50 11.82
N ILE A 386 -3.50 -13.64 11.40
CA ILE A 386 -4.89 -14.00 11.14
C ILE A 386 -5.23 -13.63 9.70
N GLU A 387 -5.41 -14.65 8.87
CA GLU A 387 -5.83 -14.45 7.49
C GLU A 387 -7.32 -14.16 7.40
N LEU A 388 -7.69 -13.11 6.68
CA LEU A 388 -9.09 -12.72 6.47
C LEU A 388 -9.50 -13.01 5.02
N ALA A 389 -10.67 -13.64 4.88
CA ALA A 389 -11.28 -13.85 3.58
C ALA A 389 -11.77 -12.51 2.97
N ASP A 390 -11.85 -12.48 1.63
CA ASP A 390 -12.43 -11.35 0.90
C ASP A 390 -13.96 -11.46 0.93
N LEU A 391 -14.54 -11.03 2.02
CA LEU A 391 -16.00 -11.05 2.19
C LEU A 391 -16.54 -9.65 1.90
N ALA A 392 -17.25 -9.50 0.79
CA ALA A 392 -18.20 -8.41 0.62
C ALA A 392 -19.44 -8.77 1.45
N LEU A 393 -19.60 -8.14 2.62
CA LEU A 393 -20.82 -8.32 3.42
C LEU A 393 -21.97 -7.65 2.69
N SER A 394 -22.82 -8.45 2.03
CA SER A 394 -24.14 -7.98 1.61
C SER A 394 -24.98 -7.77 2.87
N ALA A 395 -25.74 -6.67 2.93
CA ALA A 395 -26.77 -6.50 3.94
C ALA A 395 -27.86 -7.55 3.66
N ASN A 396 -27.74 -8.72 4.29
CA ASN A 396 -28.84 -9.65 4.33
C ASN A 396 -29.91 -9.07 5.26
N GLU A 397 -31.12 -8.95 4.76
CA GLU A 397 -32.31 -8.85 5.60
C GLU A 397 -32.32 -10.12 6.48
N THR A 398 -31.77 -9.99 7.68
CA THR A 398 -31.76 -11.09 8.64
C THR A 398 -33.21 -11.36 9.07
N ASP A 399 -33.66 -12.57 8.80
CA ASP A 399 -34.92 -13.13 9.27
C ASP A 399 -35.12 -12.75 10.75
N ASP A 400 -36.19 -12.04 11.05
CA ASP A 400 -36.49 -11.48 12.38
C ASP A 400 -36.63 -12.57 13.47
N LEU A 401 -36.83 -13.81 13.03
CA LEU A 401 -36.97 -14.99 13.90
C LEU A 401 -35.66 -15.38 14.63
N SER A 402 -34.49 -15.02 14.10
CA SER A 402 -33.18 -15.33 14.73
C SER A 402 -32.84 -14.43 15.93
N ARG A 403 -33.68 -13.43 16.21
CA ARG A 403 -33.49 -12.44 17.29
C ARG A 403 -34.38 -12.66 18.51
N ILE A 404 -35.28 -13.66 18.48
CA ILE A 404 -36.18 -13.98 19.58
C ILE A 404 -35.34 -14.45 20.78
N ARG A 405 -35.50 -13.78 21.92
CA ARG A 405 -34.88 -14.14 23.19
C ARG A 405 -35.94 -14.76 24.10
N GLU A 406 -35.52 -15.46 25.17
CA GLU A 406 -36.42 -16.03 26.16
C GLU A 406 -37.47 -15.02 26.67
N ARG A 407 -37.06 -13.78 26.95
CA ARG A 407 -37.95 -12.69 27.39
C ARG A 407 -38.98 -12.24 26.36
N ASP A 408 -38.78 -12.57 25.08
CA ASP A 408 -39.72 -12.22 23.99
C ASP A 408 -40.80 -13.31 23.80
N LEU A 409 -40.65 -14.45 24.49
CA LEU A 409 -41.59 -15.55 24.45
C LEU A 409 -42.79 -15.24 25.34
N ARG A 410 -43.98 -15.65 24.88
CA ARG A 410 -45.20 -15.53 25.67
C ARG A 410 -45.09 -16.36 26.95
N ASN A 411 -45.36 -15.76 28.14
CA ASN A 411 -45.29 -16.39 29.45
C ASN A 411 -43.87 -16.89 29.83
N HIS A 412 -42.78 -16.21 29.38
CA HIS A 412 -41.46 -16.53 29.86
C HIS A 412 -41.33 -16.41 31.37
N LEU A 413 -40.47 -17.17 32.01
CA LEU A 413 -40.16 -17.06 33.42
C LEU A 413 -39.37 -15.77 33.68
N ARG A 414 -39.84 -14.93 34.61
CA ARG A 414 -39.17 -13.68 34.94
C ARG A 414 -37.82 -13.94 35.60
N GLY A 415 -36.80 -13.22 35.16
CA GLY A 415 -35.52 -13.21 35.83
C GLY A 415 -35.57 -12.47 37.16
N GLU A 416 -34.76 -12.88 38.16
CA GLU A 416 -34.76 -12.30 39.52
C GLU A 416 -34.44 -10.78 39.52
N SER A 417 -33.77 -10.28 38.49
CA SER A 417 -33.39 -8.85 38.30
C SER A 417 -34.24 -8.13 37.26
N GLU A 418 -35.29 -8.74 36.72
CA GLU A 418 -36.07 -8.18 35.64
C GLU A 418 -37.05 -7.13 36.16
N THR A 419 -36.95 -5.91 35.64
CA THR A 419 -37.81 -4.78 36.02
C THR A 419 -38.97 -4.60 35.03
N ALA A 420 -40.02 -3.87 35.42
CA ALA A 420 -41.17 -3.58 34.55
C ALA A 420 -40.75 -2.80 33.27
N ALA A 421 -39.63 -2.12 33.29
CA ALA A 421 -39.07 -1.41 32.13
C ALA A 421 -38.47 -2.37 31.10
N ASP A 422 -38.03 -3.56 31.49
CA ASP A 422 -37.43 -4.57 30.61
C ASP A 422 -38.51 -5.35 29.83
N VAL A 423 -39.75 -5.22 30.17
CA VAL A 423 -40.90 -5.91 29.55
C VAL A 423 -41.53 -5.07 28.43
N ALA A 424 -41.12 -3.79 28.28
CA ALA A 424 -41.59 -2.98 27.16
C ALA A 424 -41.10 -3.59 25.83
N PRO A 425 -41.95 -3.66 24.77
CA PRO A 425 -41.50 -4.12 23.46
C PRO A 425 -40.26 -3.32 23.07
N SER A 426 -39.13 -4.00 22.93
CA SER A 426 -37.92 -3.38 22.42
C SER A 426 -38.27 -2.85 21.04
N GLU A 427 -38.42 -1.53 20.89
CA GLU A 427 -38.41 -0.92 19.58
C GLU A 427 -37.16 -1.43 18.90
N SER A 428 -37.33 -2.17 17.81
CA SER A 428 -36.26 -2.77 17.05
C SER A 428 -35.29 -1.62 16.63
N ARG A 429 -34.22 -1.48 17.41
CA ARG A 429 -33.12 -0.60 17.02
C ARG A 429 -32.70 -1.08 15.64
N PRO A 430 -32.77 -0.23 14.60
CA PRO A 430 -32.41 -0.68 13.28
C PRO A 430 -31.04 -1.34 13.40
N ALA A 431 -30.90 -2.57 12.88
CA ALA A 431 -29.64 -3.28 12.87
C ALA A 431 -28.62 -2.33 12.27
N ALA A 432 -27.57 -2.02 13.00
CA ALA A 432 -26.45 -1.32 12.45
C ALA A 432 -26.09 -2.10 11.16
N GLY A 433 -26.26 -1.47 9.99
CA GLY A 433 -26.03 -2.11 8.70
C GLY A 433 -24.69 -2.85 8.74
N ALA A 434 -24.59 -3.96 8.01
CA ALA A 434 -23.35 -4.73 7.96
C ALA A 434 -22.14 -3.78 7.83
N PRO A 435 -21.07 -3.98 8.61
CA PRO A 435 -19.94 -3.06 8.62
C PRO A 435 -19.42 -2.94 7.20
N LYS A 436 -19.29 -1.71 6.67
CA LYS A 436 -18.80 -1.46 5.32
C LYS A 436 -17.37 -1.98 5.11
N ASP A 437 -16.62 -2.17 6.19
CA ASP A 437 -15.23 -2.68 6.21
C ASP A 437 -15.17 -3.86 7.20
N TYR A 438 -15.28 -5.07 6.66
CA TYR A 438 -15.24 -6.32 7.43
C TYR A 438 -13.92 -6.46 8.19
N ALA A 439 -12.77 -6.26 7.51
CA ALA A 439 -11.46 -6.44 8.13
C ALA A 439 -11.24 -5.49 9.31
N LEU A 440 -11.68 -4.23 9.18
CA LEU A 440 -11.60 -3.27 10.27
C LEU A 440 -12.52 -3.64 11.44
N SER A 441 -13.70 -4.20 11.15
CA SER A 441 -14.62 -4.67 12.18
C SER A 441 -14.03 -5.84 12.97
N GLU A 442 -13.43 -6.82 12.29
CA GLU A 442 -12.76 -7.95 12.93
C GLU A 442 -11.54 -7.52 13.74
N ALA A 443 -10.74 -6.58 13.21
CA ALA A 443 -9.62 -6.00 13.94
C ALA A 443 -10.08 -5.36 15.27
N LEU A 444 -11.18 -4.63 15.25
CA LEU A 444 -11.76 -4.05 16.47
C LEU A 444 -12.24 -5.12 17.46
N ASN A 445 -12.87 -6.19 16.98
CA ASN A 445 -13.30 -7.31 17.82
C ASN A 445 -12.11 -7.99 18.50
N VAL A 446 -11.05 -8.25 17.75
CA VAL A 446 -9.80 -8.82 18.28
C VAL A 446 -9.17 -7.88 19.32
N LEU A 447 -9.10 -6.57 19.07
CA LEU A 447 -8.58 -5.61 20.05
C LEU A 447 -9.40 -5.62 21.34
N LYS A 448 -10.72 -5.70 21.26
CA LYS A 448 -11.59 -5.79 22.44
C LYS A 448 -11.30 -7.07 23.25
N ALA A 449 -11.12 -8.21 22.57
CA ALA A 449 -10.74 -9.46 23.23
C ALA A 449 -9.39 -9.36 23.93
N MET A 450 -8.36 -8.81 23.24
CA MET A 450 -7.02 -8.60 23.82
C MET A 450 -7.05 -7.64 25.02
N ALA A 451 -7.86 -6.58 24.96
CA ALA A 451 -8.01 -5.61 26.06
C ALA A 451 -8.70 -6.24 27.29
N LEU A 452 -9.65 -7.14 27.08
CA LEU A 452 -10.30 -7.87 28.18
C LEU A 452 -9.34 -8.81 28.91
N GLN A 453 -8.45 -9.49 28.19
CA GLN A 453 -7.43 -10.36 28.79
C GLN A 453 -6.40 -9.60 29.63
N ARG A 454 -6.15 -8.33 29.33
CA ARG A 454 -5.21 -7.49 30.09
C ARG A 454 -5.80 -6.88 31.35
N ARG A 455 -7.13 -6.92 31.55
CA ARG A 455 -7.74 -6.47 32.80
C ARG A 455 -7.24 -7.38 33.92
N PRO A 456 -6.65 -6.84 35.02
CA PRO A 456 -6.37 -7.65 36.19
C PRO A 456 -7.68 -8.28 36.63
N ALA A 457 -7.63 -9.59 36.95
CA ALA A 457 -8.80 -10.28 37.51
C ALA A 457 -9.30 -9.42 38.67
N SER A 458 -10.55 -8.93 38.59
CA SER A 458 -11.14 -8.20 39.68
C SER A 458 -11.06 -9.09 40.90
N SER A 459 -10.46 -8.58 42.01
CA SER A 459 -10.46 -9.29 43.30
C SER A 459 -11.84 -9.85 43.53
N PRO A 460 -11.96 -11.13 43.94
CA PRO A 460 -13.26 -11.68 44.24
C PRO A 460 -13.95 -10.78 45.23
N ALA A 461 -15.23 -10.46 44.98
CA ALA A 461 -16.05 -9.66 45.85
C ALA A 461 -15.95 -10.22 47.28
N ALA A 462 -15.68 -9.37 48.25
CA ALA A 462 -15.62 -9.76 49.65
C ALA A 462 -16.91 -10.56 49.97
N PRO A 463 -16.80 -11.68 50.72
CA PRO A 463 -17.96 -12.48 51.06
C PRO A 463 -19.03 -11.62 51.76
N VAL A 464 -20.23 -11.69 51.23
CA VAL A 464 -21.41 -11.02 51.85
C VAL A 464 -21.49 -11.50 53.28
N ALA A 465 -21.35 -10.58 54.24
CA ALA A 465 -21.50 -10.89 55.67
C ALA A 465 -22.87 -11.47 55.91
N GLU A 466 -22.91 -12.67 56.46
CA GLU A 466 -24.15 -13.30 56.87
C GLU A 466 -24.92 -12.40 57.88
N PRO A 467 -26.26 -12.25 57.75
CA PRO A 467 -27.02 -11.49 58.68
C PRO A 467 -26.97 -12.17 60.05
N LYS A 468 -26.45 -11.47 61.08
CA LYS A 468 -26.49 -11.94 62.46
C LYS A 468 -27.96 -12.11 62.87
N THR A 469 -28.40 -13.36 63.00
CA THR A 469 -29.66 -13.69 63.67
C THR A 469 -29.60 -13.22 65.12
N ARG A 470 -30.40 -12.22 65.46
CA ARG A 470 -30.67 -11.86 66.84
C ARG A 470 -31.56 -12.94 67.45
N GLY A 471 -31.04 -13.64 68.47
CA GLY A 471 -31.82 -14.44 69.40
C GLY A 471 -32.46 -13.54 70.45
#